data_0b07006ebc1b7a1b38c6e1128ec47a4c
#
_entry.id   0b07006ebc1b7a1b38c6e1128ec47a4c
#
_cell.length_a   1.000
_cell.length_b   1.000
_cell.length_c   1.000
_cell.angle_alpha   90.00
_cell.angle_beta   90.00
_cell.angle_gamma   90.00
#
_symmetry.space_group_name_H-M   'P 1'
#
loop_
_entity.id
_entity.type
_entity.pdbx_description
1 polymer ?
#
loop_
_entity_poly.entity_id
_entity_poly.type
_entity_poly.pdbx_seq_one_letter_code
_entity_poly.pdbx_strand_id
1 'polypeptide(L)'
;MLFLTKLVFKNLFRSKSRTIVSVIAIAFAVMVVVFAKGLIDGMIESITADHIYYNSGHIKVVDGEYQKRERLLTLAYPVDGLAGQGLEEMISSLRNVEGVEMVIPRLKFGAMVSTEEELVAMSGWGINPDQELAFTDIEDLLVEGRMVTPGRLEVVMGSKLLAKLDRRVGDEVTILFNTAFDSLRGVTFRIVGRLETGLKILNELAFYLPLDQAQQLLYMDDQVTE
;
A
#
# COMPACT_ATOMS: atom_id res chain seq x y z
N MET A 1 43.79 7.89 42.43
CA MET A 1 42.75 8.34 41.47
C MET A 1 42.09 9.67 41.83
N LEU A 2 41.67 9.90 43.07
CA LEU A 2 41.01 11.14 43.54
C LEU A 2 41.82 12.45 43.29
N PHE A 3 43.15 12.41 43.30
CA PHE A 3 44.01 13.59 43.08
C PHE A 3 43.98 14.03 41.61
N LEU A 4 44.04 13.09 40.68
CA LEU A 4 43.99 13.37 39.23
C LEU A 4 42.66 13.95 38.82
N THR A 5 41.53 13.42 39.32
CA THR A 5 40.18 13.97 39.04
C THR A 5 40.02 15.40 39.56
N LYS A 6 40.58 15.70 40.77
CA LYS A 6 40.54 17.04 41.33
C LYS A 6 41.37 18.06 40.52
N LEU A 7 42.47 17.60 39.94
CA LEU A 7 43.35 18.41 39.10
C LEU A 7 42.73 18.69 37.74
N VAL A 8 42.04 17.74 37.15
CA VAL A 8 41.28 17.89 35.91
C VAL A 8 40.14 18.87 36.11
N PHE A 9 39.36 18.76 37.20
CA PHE A 9 38.29 19.71 37.52
C PHE A 9 38.80 21.11 37.67
N LYS A 10 39.93 21.31 38.35
CA LYS A 10 40.53 22.64 38.57
C LYS A 10 41.03 23.25 37.25
N ASN A 11 41.53 22.46 36.31
CA ASN A 11 41.93 22.91 34.97
C ASN A 11 40.73 23.27 34.07
N LEU A 12 39.62 22.56 34.15
CA LEU A 12 38.38 22.84 33.45
C LEU A 12 37.84 24.26 33.81
N PHE A 13 37.88 24.63 35.07
CA PHE A 13 37.42 25.94 35.54
C PHE A 13 38.43 27.09 35.31
N ARG A 14 39.69 26.79 34.98
CA ARG A 14 40.73 27.79 34.70
C ARG A 14 40.58 28.46 33.33
N SER A 15 40.04 27.74 32.33
CA SER A 15 39.79 28.25 30.98
C SER A 15 38.33 28.21 30.61
N LYS A 16 37.50 28.99 31.31
CA LYS A 16 36.03 28.97 31.20
C LYS A 16 35.51 29.06 29.76
N SER A 17 36.04 29.96 28.93
CA SER A 17 35.60 30.13 27.55
C SER A 17 35.82 28.89 26.67
N ARG A 18 36.98 28.23 26.80
CA ARG A 18 37.27 27.00 26.06
C ARG A 18 36.34 25.85 26.50
N THR A 19 36.12 25.71 27.79
CA THR A 19 35.23 24.68 28.34
C THR A 19 33.77 24.88 27.90
N ILE A 20 33.29 26.15 27.94
CA ILE A 20 31.92 26.48 27.49
C ILE A 20 31.76 26.14 26.00
N VAL A 21 32.69 26.55 25.13
CA VAL A 21 32.63 26.25 23.71
C VAL A 21 32.64 24.76 23.44
N SER A 22 33.50 24.01 24.16
CA SER A 22 33.49 22.51 24.00
C SER A 22 32.20 21.87 24.47
N VAL A 23 31.63 22.32 25.59
CA VAL A 23 30.33 21.81 26.10
C VAL A 23 29.21 22.15 25.12
N ILE A 24 29.15 23.36 24.60
CA ILE A 24 28.15 23.76 23.59
C ILE A 24 28.30 22.91 22.32
N ALA A 25 29.53 22.70 21.84
CA ALA A 25 29.76 21.88 20.65
C ALA A 25 29.31 20.43 20.84
N ILE A 26 29.61 19.82 21.99
CA ILE A 26 29.15 18.46 22.31
C ILE A 26 27.62 18.42 22.47
N ALA A 27 27.04 19.38 23.19
CA ALA A 27 25.59 19.46 23.36
C ALA A 27 24.87 19.59 22.01
N PHE A 28 25.39 20.42 21.12
CA PHE A 28 24.86 20.60 19.77
C PHE A 28 24.98 19.30 18.96
N ALA A 29 26.14 18.63 18.99
CA ALA A 29 26.33 17.36 18.30
C ALA A 29 25.35 16.29 18.79
N VAL A 30 25.17 16.15 20.12
CA VAL A 30 24.21 15.22 20.71
C VAL A 30 22.77 15.58 20.30
N MET A 31 22.41 16.86 20.35
CA MET A 31 21.10 17.35 19.92
C MET A 31 20.81 16.97 18.47
N VAL A 32 21.76 17.17 17.55
CA VAL A 32 21.60 16.81 16.14
C VAL A 32 21.39 15.30 15.96
N VAL A 33 22.17 14.47 16.67
CA VAL A 33 22.05 13.01 16.59
C VAL A 33 20.68 12.54 17.13
N VAL A 34 20.24 13.06 18.27
CA VAL A 34 18.94 12.70 18.87
C VAL A 34 17.79 13.14 17.95
N PHE A 35 17.88 14.36 17.41
CA PHE A 35 16.89 14.86 16.47
C PHE A 35 16.82 14.01 15.20
N ALA A 36 17.97 13.73 14.59
CA ALA A 36 18.05 12.90 13.39
C ALA A 36 17.49 11.49 13.63
N LYS A 37 17.82 10.88 14.78
CA LYS A 37 17.26 9.58 15.16
C LYS A 37 15.73 9.63 15.28
N GLY A 38 15.19 10.60 16.01
CA GLY A 38 13.74 10.75 16.17
C GLY A 38 13.00 10.95 14.84
N LEU A 39 13.61 11.69 13.92
CA LEU A 39 13.06 11.90 12.58
C LEU A 39 13.05 10.60 11.76
N ILE A 40 14.15 9.85 11.80
CA ILE A 40 14.26 8.55 11.10
C ILE A 40 13.27 7.55 11.68
N ASP A 41 13.20 7.41 13.00
CA ASP A 41 12.29 6.47 13.66
C ASP A 41 10.83 6.81 13.29
N GLY A 42 10.44 8.09 13.32
CA GLY A 42 9.10 8.54 12.90
C GLY A 42 8.79 8.28 11.42
N MET A 43 9.78 8.45 10.53
CA MET A 43 9.61 8.11 9.11
C MET A 43 9.42 6.61 8.90
N ILE A 44 10.19 5.76 9.58
CA ILE A 44 10.08 4.30 9.49
C ILE A 44 8.70 3.86 9.98
N GLU A 45 8.24 4.40 11.11
CA GLU A 45 6.93 4.08 11.67
C GLU A 45 5.80 4.46 10.69
N SER A 46 5.85 5.67 10.12
CA SER A 46 4.88 6.11 9.12
C SER A 46 4.87 5.23 7.87
N ILE A 47 6.04 4.93 7.28
CA ILE A 47 6.14 4.07 6.09
C ILE A 47 5.64 2.65 6.39
N THR A 48 5.94 2.13 7.58
CA THR A 48 5.49 0.79 7.98
C THR A 48 3.97 0.75 8.14
N ALA A 49 3.41 1.76 8.79
CA ALA A 49 1.95 1.89 8.92
C ALA A 49 1.27 1.98 7.56
N ASP A 50 1.77 2.84 6.66
CA ASP A 50 1.23 2.98 5.30
C ASP A 50 1.29 1.66 4.52
N HIS A 51 2.37 0.89 4.66
CA HIS A 51 2.48 -0.42 4.02
C HIS A 51 1.48 -1.44 4.57
N ILE A 52 1.28 -1.47 5.90
CA ILE A 52 0.33 -2.37 6.54
C ILE A 52 -1.09 -2.01 6.11
N TYR A 53 -1.47 -0.75 6.24
CA TYR A 53 -2.85 -0.34 5.98
C TYR A 53 -3.22 -0.35 4.50
N TYR A 54 -2.32 0.07 3.60
CA TYR A 54 -2.69 0.29 2.20
C TYR A 54 -2.14 -0.76 1.22
N ASN A 55 -1.27 -1.68 1.66
CA ASN A 55 -0.68 -2.63 0.72
C ASN A 55 -0.83 -4.10 1.13
N SER A 56 -0.46 -4.49 2.34
CA SER A 56 -0.28 -5.92 2.66
C SER A 56 -1.07 -6.43 3.87
N GLY A 57 -1.67 -5.56 4.69
CA GLY A 57 -2.12 -5.98 6.02
C GLY A 57 -0.95 -6.35 6.94
N HIS A 58 -1.25 -6.82 8.15
CA HIS A 58 -0.23 -7.31 9.10
C HIS A 58 0.35 -8.66 8.66
N ILE A 59 -0.48 -9.50 8.06
CA ILE A 59 -0.11 -10.82 7.53
C ILE A 59 -0.72 -10.93 6.14
N LYS A 60 0.08 -11.39 5.18
CA LYS A 60 -0.33 -11.63 3.82
C LYS A 60 -0.31 -13.13 3.53
N VAL A 61 -1.44 -13.67 3.10
CA VAL A 61 -1.56 -15.06 2.66
C VAL A 61 -1.56 -15.07 1.14
N VAL A 62 -0.60 -15.77 0.55
CA VAL A 62 -0.43 -15.87 -0.89
C VAL A 62 0.05 -17.27 -1.26
N ASP A 63 -0.15 -17.68 -2.49
CA ASP A 63 0.50 -18.88 -3.02
C ASP A 63 2.03 -18.73 -3.05
N GLY A 64 2.77 -19.81 -2.76
CA GLY A 64 4.24 -19.78 -2.67
C GLY A 64 4.94 -19.46 -3.99
N GLU A 65 4.37 -19.82 -5.14
CA GLU A 65 4.89 -19.46 -6.46
C GLU A 65 4.48 -18.04 -6.85
N TYR A 66 3.30 -17.57 -6.42
CA TYR A 66 2.89 -16.17 -6.57
C TYR A 66 3.87 -15.23 -5.84
N GLN A 67 4.26 -15.55 -4.61
CA GLN A 67 5.20 -14.74 -3.82
C GLN A 67 6.50 -14.45 -4.56
N LYS A 68 7.04 -15.45 -5.27
CA LYS A 68 8.28 -15.30 -6.06
C LYS A 68 8.11 -14.39 -7.28
N ARG A 69 6.88 -14.22 -7.75
CA ARG A 69 6.52 -13.53 -8.99
C ARG A 69 5.51 -12.40 -8.78
N GLU A 70 5.33 -11.96 -7.55
CA GLU A 70 4.35 -10.94 -7.17
C GLU A 70 4.46 -9.66 -8.03
N ARG A 71 5.69 -9.26 -8.38
CA ARG A 71 5.91 -8.08 -9.24
C ARG A 71 5.33 -8.21 -10.66
N LEU A 72 5.08 -9.43 -11.11
CA LEU A 72 4.48 -9.68 -12.43
C LEU A 72 2.96 -9.60 -12.40
N LEU A 73 2.35 -9.54 -11.20
CA LEU A 73 0.89 -9.51 -11.00
C LEU A 73 0.20 -10.63 -11.80
N THR A 74 0.80 -11.83 -11.79
CA THR A 74 0.31 -13.00 -12.52
C THR A 74 -0.94 -13.58 -11.87
N LEU A 75 -1.88 -14.05 -12.68
CA LEU A 75 -3.09 -14.74 -12.23
C LEU A 75 -2.95 -16.27 -12.23
N ALA A 76 -1.76 -16.80 -12.55
CA ALA A 76 -1.52 -18.23 -12.69
C ALA A 76 -1.46 -18.99 -11.35
N TYR A 77 -1.33 -18.30 -10.25
CA TYR A 77 -1.18 -18.88 -8.90
C TYR A 77 -2.16 -18.22 -7.93
N PRO A 78 -3.46 -18.50 -8.07
CA PRO A 78 -4.47 -17.92 -7.19
C PRO A 78 -4.45 -18.55 -5.80
N VAL A 79 -5.02 -17.83 -4.86
CA VAL A 79 -5.44 -18.36 -3.56
C VAL A 79 -6.89 -18.78 -3.70
N ASP A 80 -7.16 -20.07 -3.66
CA ASP A 80 -8.48 -20.69 -3.84
C ASP A 80 -8.84 -21.64 -2.69
N GLY A 81 -8.10 -21.60 -1.60
CA GLY A 81 -8.29 -22.39 -0.40
C GLY A 81 -7.13 -23.28 -0.05
N LEU A 82 -7.20 -23.90 1.13
CA LEU A 82 -6.25 -24.91 1.60
C LEU A 82 -6.73 -26.29 1.12
N ALA A 83 -5.91 -26.97 0.35
CA ALA A 83 -6.20 -28.32 -0.15
C ALA A 83 -7.52 -28.47 -0.96
N GLY A 84 -7.92 -27.41 -1.68
CA GLY A 84 -9.10 -27.43 -2.55
C GLY A 84 -10.44 -27.21 -1.83
N GLN A 85 -10.42 -26.62 -0.64
CA GLN A 85 -11.62 -26.35 0.15
C GLN A 85 -12.43 -25.15 -0.34
N GLY A 86 -11.87 -24.32 -1.21
CA GLY A 86 -12.46 -23.06 -1.64
C GLY A 86 -12.08 -21.86 -0.76
N LEU A 87 -12.24 -20.68 -1.33
CA LEU A 87 -11.85 -19.41 -0.71
C LEU A 87 -12.66 -19.10 0.55
N GLU A 88 -13.96 -19.29 0.52
CA GLU A 88 -14.89 -19.00 1.63
C GLU A 88 -14.55 -19.82 2.88
N GLU A 89 -14.26 -21.11 2.72
CA GLU A 89 -13.90 -21.99 3.84
C GLU A 89 -12.53 -21.63 4.42
N MET A 90 -11.60 -21.23 3.57
CA MET A 90 -10.31 -20.72 4.01
C MET A 90 -10.45 -19.41 4.79
N ILE A 91 -11.22 -18.45 4.30
CA ILE A 91 -11.50 -17.19 5.01
C ILE A 91 -12.12 -17.47 6.38
N SER A 92 -13.09 -18.39 6.44
CA SER A 92 -13.74 -18.81 7.69
C SER A 92 -12.74 -19.45 8.67
N SER A 93 -11.84 -20.26 8.17
CA SER A 93 -10.78 -20.89 8.97
C SER A 93 -9.80 -19.87 9.52
N LEU A 94 -9.38 -18.91 8.71
CA LEU A 94 -8.49 -17.83 9.13
C LEU A 94 -9.13 -16.92 10.18
N ARG A 95 -10.41 -16.59 10.06
CA ARG A 95 -11.16 -15.79 11.04
C ARG A 95 -11.26 -16.45 12.41
N ASN A 96 -11.17 -17.77 12.47
CA ASN A 96 -11.21 -18.54 13.72
C ASN A 96 -9.84 -18.64 14.43
N VAL A 97 -8.76 -18.13 13.82
CA VAL A 97 -7.44 -18.10 14.44
C VAL A 97 -7.40 -17.01 15.52
N GLU A 98 -6.92 -17.34 16.70
CA GLU A 98 -6.79 -16.38 17.80
C GLU A 98 -5.89 -15.20 17.39
N GLY A 99 -6.38 -13.98 17.60
CA GLY A 99 -5.67 -12.75 17.26
C GLY A 99 -5.92 -12.24 15.83
N VAL A 100 -6.69 -12.94 15.00
CA VAL A 100 -7.16 -12.44 13.70
C VAL A 100 -8.45 -11.63 13.89
N GLU A 101 -8.38 -10.34 13.62
CA GLU A 101 -9.52 -9.43 13.72
C GLU A 101 -10.30 -9.38 12.40
N MET A 102 -9.60 -9.38 11.26
CA MET A 102 -10.22 -9.27 9.95
C MET A 102 -9.42 -10.05 8.88
N VAL A 103 -10.14 -10.63 7.92
CA VAL A 103 -9.56 -11.27 6.73
C VAL A 103 -10.18 -10.59 5.52
N ILE A 104 -9.34 -10.04 4.65
CA ILE A 104 -9.76 -9.24 3.49
C ILE A 104 -9.16 -9.85 2.23
N PRO A 105 -9.98 -10.46 1.37
CA PRO A 105 -9.51 -10.98 0.09
C PRO A 105 -9.28 -9.84 -0.90
N ARG A 106 -8.17 -9.89 -1.64
CA ARG A 106 -7.83 -8.95 -2.70
C ARG A 106 -7.38 -9.68 -3.96
N LEU A 107 -7.82 -9.21 -5.11
CA LEU A 107 -7.41 -9.72 -6.41
C LEU A 107 -6.57 -8.66 -7.13
N LYS A 108 -5.25 -8.82 -7.11
CA LYS A 108 -4.31 -7.92 -7.77
C LYS A 108 -3.91 -8.44 -9.13
N PHE A 109 -3.92 -7.58 -10.15
CA PHE A 109 -3.58 -7.94 -11.52
C PHE A 109 -2.95 -6.77 -12.28
N GLY A 110 -2.20 -7.10 -13.34
CA GLY A 110 -1.63 -6.12 -14.24
C GLY A 110 -2.64 -5.65 -15.28
N ALA A 111 -2.67 -4.35 -15.54
CA ALA A 111 -3.52 -3.74 -16.54
C ALA A 111 -2.81 -2.61 -17.27
N MET A 112 -3.40 -2.13 -18.35
CA MET A 112 -2.89 -0.99 -19.10
C MET A 112 -4.02 -0.18 -19.72
N VAL A 113 -3.78 1.11 -19.90
CA VAL A 113 -4.64 2.01 -20.69
C VAL A 113 -3.84 2.56 -21.86
N SER A 114 -4.44 2.54 -23.05
CA SER A 114 -3.89 3.22 -24.19
C SER A 114 -4.33 4.68 -24.17
N THR A 115 -3.38 5.60 -24.14
CA THR A 115 -3.59 7.02 -24.43
C THR A 115 -3.19 7.31 -25.89
N GLU A 116 -3.36 8.54 -26.35
CA GLU A 116 -2.92 8.93 -27.71
C GLU A 116 -1.39 8.88 -27.86
N GLU A 117 -0.64 9.03 -26.75
CA GLU A 117 0.82 9.16 -26.75
C GLU A 117 1.52 7.87 -26.32
N GLU A 118 0.97 7.13 -25.36
CA GLU A 118 1.64 5.97 -24.76
C GLU A 118 0.68 4.92 -24.18
N LEU A 119 1.25 3.74 -23.87
CA LEU A 119 0.59 2.73 -23.03
C LEU A 119 0.97 2.94 -21.56
N VAL A 120 -0.01 3.27 -20.73
CA VAL A 120 0.18 3.44 -19.29
C VAL A 120 -0.07 2.13 -18.59
N ALA A 121 0.99 1.55 -18.00
CA ALA A 121 0.87 0.36 -17.18
C ALA A 121 0.26 0.72 -15.82
N MET A 122 -0.62 -0.15 -15.31
CA MET A 122 -1.37 0.04 -14.06
C MET A 122 -1.48 -1.27 -13.29
N SER A 123 -1.79 -1.16 -12.01
CA SER A 123 -2.13 -2.27 -11.13
C SER A 123 -3.60 -2.19 -10.73
N GLY A 124 -4.37 -3.19 -11.13
CA GLY A 124 -5.77 -3.32 -10.74
C GLY A 124 -5.91 -4.08 -9.41
N TRP A 125 -6.80 -3.60 -8.55
CA TRP A 125 -7.10 -4.18 -7.25
C TRP A 125 -8.60 -4.42 -7.15
N GLY A 126 -9.00 -5.70 -7.28
CA GLY A 126 -10.36 -6.13 -6.96
C GLY A 126 -10.51 -6.19 -5.44
N ILE A 127 -11.40 -5.38 -4.91
CA ILE A 127 -11.61 -5.23 -3.46
C ILE A 127 -13.09 -5.33 -3.09
N ASN A 128 -13.35 -5.75 -1.86
CA ASN A 128 -14.66 -5.56 -1.25
C ASN A 128 -14.67 -4.18 -0.57
N PRO A 129 -15.45 -3.20 -1.08
CA PRO A 129 -15.40 -1.82 -0.58
C PRO A 129 -15.76 -1.71 0.89
N ASP A 130 -16.74 -2.49 1.40
CA ASP A 130 -17.16 -2.42 2.79
C ASP A 130 -16.09 -2.96 3.75
N GLN A 131 -15.40 -4.03 3.36
CA GLN A 131 -14.30 -4.60 4.14
C GLN A 131 -13.06 -3.70 4.09
N GLU A 132 -12.78 -3.12 2.95
CA GLU A 132 -11.67 -2.19 2.78
C GLU A 132 -11.88 -0.92 3.62
N LEU A 133 -13.10 -0.38 3.63
CA LEU A 133 -13.48 0.77 4.48
C LEU A 133 -13.35 0.46 5.99
N ALA A 134 -13.68 -0.76 6.38
CA ALA A 134 -13.57 -1.18 7.78
C ALA A 134 -12.12 -1.40 8.25
N PHE A 135 -11.21 -1.69 7.33
CA PHE A 135 -9.80 -1.94 7.63
C PHE A 135 -8.93 -0.69 7.52
N THR A 136 -9.19 0.12 6.52
CA THR A 136 -8.43 1.32 6.24
C THR A 136 -9.35 2.53 6.33
N ASP A 137 -8.84 3.65 6.78
CA ASP A 137 -9.57 4.93 6.71
C ASP A 137 -9.58 5.44 5.24
N ILE A 138 -9.94 4.54 4.30
CA ILE A 138 -9.86 4.83 2.86
C ILE A 138 -10.81 5.96 2.45
N GLU A 139 -11.85 6.23 3.25
CA GLU A 139 -12.71 7.40 3.05
C GLU A 139 -11.95 8.72 3.21
N ASP A 140 -11.03 8.78 4.16
CA ASP A 140 -10.18 9.97 4.37
C ASP A 140 -9.18 10.18 3.22
N LEU A 141 -8.90 9.11 2.47
CA LEU A 141 -8.04 9.14 1.29
C LEU A 141 -8.81 9.49 0.00
N LEU A 142 -10.14 9.46 0.06
CA LEU A 142 -10.99 9.78 -1.08
C LEU A 142 -11.10 11.30 -1.22
N VAL A 143 -10.31 11.85 -2.12
CA VAL A 143 -10.25 13.30 -2.35
C VAL A 143 -11.46 13.80 -3.14
N GLU A 144 -12.06 12.95 -3.98
CA GLU A 144 -13.19 13.31 -4.83
C GLU A 144 -14.03 12.08 -5.20
N GLY A 145 -15.35 12.24 -5.24
CA GLY A 145 -16.27 11.19 -5.65
C GLY A 145 -16.66 10.23 -4.54
N ARG A 146 -16.73 8.93 -4.83
CA ARG A 146 -17.11 7.86 -3.91
C ARG A 146 -16.37 6.56 -4.21
N MET A 147 -16.43 5.60 -3.29
CA MET A 147 -15.93 4.24 -3.54
C MET A 147 -16.78 3.50 -4.58
N VAL A 148 -16.21 2.43 -5.12
CA VAL A 148 -16.85 1.53 -6.08
C VAL A 148 -18.05 0.82 -5.45
N THR A 149 -19.03 0.47 -6.26
CA THR A 149 -20.22 -0.26 -5.83
C THR A 149 -20.18 -1.68 -6.40
N PRO A 150 -20.36 -2.74 -5.57
CA PRO A 150 -20.45 -4.11 -6.06
C PRO A 150 -21.44 -4.27 -7.23
N GLY A 151 -21.11 -5.13 -8.19
CA GLY A 151 -21.94 -5.39 -9.37
C GLY A 151 -21.87 -4.34 -10.46
N ARG A 152 -21.03 -3.29 -10.33
CA ARG A 152 -20.93 -2.22 -11.33
C ARG A 152 -19.53 -2.12 -11.94
N LEU A 153 -19.48 -1.77 -13.22
CA LEU A 153 -18.22 -1.47 -13.93
C LEU A 153 -17.72 -0.07 -13.55
N GLU A 154 -17.31 0.08 -12.32
CA GLU A 154 -16.83 1.32 -11.74
C GLU A 154 -15.37 1.16 -11.29
N VAL A 155 -14.61 2.25 -11.34
CA VAL A 155 -13.24 2.29 -10.83
C VAL A 155 -12.99 3.54 -10.01
N VAL A 156 -12.15 3.40 -8.99
CA VAL A 156 -11.52 4.51 -8.28
C VAL A 156 -10.04 4.48 -8.59
N MET A 157 -9.45 5.63 -8.89
CA MET A 157 -8.07 5.72 -9.36
C MET A 157 -7.23 6.63 -8.47
N GLY A 158 -5.92 6.35 -8.42
CA GLY A 158 -4.96 7.22 -7.78
C GLY A 158 -4.88 8.59 -8.44
N SER A 159 -4.66 9.64 -7.65
CA SER A 159 -4.69 11.05 -8.10
C SER A 159 -3.72 11.33 -9.25
N LYS A 160 -2.50 10.80 -9.20
CA LYS A 160 -1.49 10.98 -10.23
C LYS A 160 -1.75 10.15 -11.48
N LEU A 161 -2.36 8.95 -11.30
CA LEU A 161 -2.76 8.12 -12.43
C LEU A 161 -3.84 8.83 -13.25
N LEU A 162 -4.86 9.40 -12.60
CA LEU A 162 -5.89 10.20 -13.28
C LEU A 162 -5.31 11.39 -14.03
N ALA A 163 -4.39 12.12 -13.40
CA ALA A 163 -3.70 13.24 -14.04
C ALA A 163 -2.89 12.80 -15.27
N LYS A 164 -2.20 11.64 -15.19
CA LYS A 164 -1.45 11.07 -16.31
C LYS A 164 -2.33 10.65 -17.48
N LEU A 165 -3.55 10.17 -17.20
CA LEU A 165 -4.51 9.76 -18.21
C LEU A 165 -5.34 10.94 -18.78
N ASP A 166 -5.15 12.15 -18.26
CA ASP A 166 -5.99 13.33 -18.55
C ASP A 166 -7.47 13.02 -18.39
N ARG A 167 -7.85 12.38 -17.28
CA ARG A 167 -9.22 11.98 -16.94
C ARG A 167 -9.65 12.56 -15.61
N ARG A 168 -10.96 12.63 -15.42
CA ARG A 168 -11.60 13.15 -14.21
C ARG A 168 -12.65 12.18 -13.68
N VAL A 169 -13.06 12.37 -12.45
CA VAL A 169 -14.20 11.67 -11.87
C VAL A 169 -15.45 11.97 -12.71
N GLY A 170 -16.15 10.90 -13.12
CA GLY A 170 -17.30 10.96 -14.02
C GLY A 170 -17.00 10.55 -15.47
N ASP A 171 -15.72 10.55 -15.89
CA ASP A 171 -15.31 10.10 -17.22
C ASP A 171 -15.34 8.58 -17.33
N GLU A 172 -15.28 8.11 -18.57
CA GLU A 172 -15.08 6.69 -18.88
C GLU A 172 -13.64 6.41 -19.29
N VAL A 173 -13.16 5.22 -18.95
CA VAL A 173 -11.84 4.74 -19.29
C VAL A 173 -11.90 3.29 -19.74
N THR A 174 -11.27 2.95 -20.86
CA THR A 174 -11.14 1.56 -21.33
C THR A 174 -9.81 0.99 -20.83
N ILE A 175 -9.91 -0.01 -19.99
CA ILE A 175 -8.75 -0.69 -19.38
C ILE A 175 -8.54 -2.03 -20.07
N LEU A 176 -7.30 -2.29 -20.48
CA LEU A 176 -6.85 -3.53 -21.08
C LEU A 176 -6.16 -4.38 -20.00
N PHE A 177 -6.49 -5.66 -19.93
CA PHE A 177 -5.87 -6.61 -19.02
C PHE A 177 -5.88 -8.03 -19.59
N ASN A 178 -4.95 -8.86 -19.12
CA ASN A 178 -4.95 -10.28 -19.41
C ASN A 178 -5.83 -11.01 -18.40
N THR A 179 -6.63 -11.95 -18.88
CA THR A 179 -7.42 -12.86 -18.04
C THR A 179 -6.54 -14.01 -17.52
N ALA A 180 -7.07 -14.85 -16.62
CA ALA A 180 -6.40 -16.05 -16.14
C ALA A 180 -6.03 -17.05 -17.25
N PHE A 181 -6.66 -16.93 -18.43
CA PHE A 181 -6.38 -17.76 -19.62
C PHE A 181 -5.48 -17.04 -20.64
N ASP A 182 -4.70 -16.03 -20.23
CA ASP A 182 -3.81 -15.23 -21.08
C ASP A 182 -4.53 -14.56 -22.28
N SER A 183 -5.82 -14.32 -22.16
CA SER A 183 -6.59 -13.60 -23.19
C SER A 183 -6.62 -12.11 -22.86
N LEU A 184 -6.23 -11.28 -23.82
CA LEU A 184 -6.32 -9.83 -23.69
C LEU A 184 -7.78 -9.38 -23.81
N ARG A 185 -8.28 -8.65 -22.84
CA ARG A 185 -9.61 -8.04 -22.84
C ARG A 185 -9.54 -6.54 -22.59
N GLY A 186 -10.45 -5.80 -23.23
CA GLY A 186 -10.67 -4.39 -22.97
C GLY A 186 -12.07 -4.19 -22.43
N VAL A 187 -12.18 -3.50 -21.29
CA VAL A 187 -13.47 -3.19 -20.67
C VAL A 187 -13.50 -1.70 -20.32
N THR A 188 -14.64 -1.07 -20.59
CA THR A 188 -14.86 0.33 -20.26
C THR A 188 -15.49 0.45 -18.89
N PHE A 189 -14.87 1.23 -18.02
CA PHE A 189 -15.30 1.53 -16.66
C PHE A 189 -15.63 3.00 -16.51
N ARG A 190 -16.55 3.30 -15.61
CA ARG A 190 -16.80 4.66 -15.16
C ARG A 190 -15.90 4.99 -13.97
N ILE A 191 -15.19 6.10 -14.02
CA ILE A 191 -14.40 6.63 -12.93
C ILE A 191 -15.33 7.28 -11.92
N VAL A 192 -15.43 6.74 -10.70
CA VAL A 192 -16.36 7.22 -9.67
C VAL A 192 -15.69 7.89 -8.49
N GLY A 193 -14.37 7.78 -8.38
CA GLY A 193 -13.62 8.40 -7.30
C GLY A 193 -12.14 8.56 -7.60
N ARG A 194 -11.51 9.45 -6.82
CA ARG A 194 -10.09 9.75 -6.86
C ARG A 194 -9.49 9.60 -5.47
N LEU A 195 -8.48 8.74 -5.35
CA LEU A 195 -7.75 8.50 -4.10
C LEU A 195 -6.40 9.21 -4.08
N GLU A 196 -6.00 9.64 -2.89
CA GLU A 196 -4.64 10.10 -2.61
C GLU A 196 -4.14 9.48 -1.31
N THR A 197 -3.21 8.53 -1.45
CA THR A 197 -2.63 7.77 -0.33
C THR A 197 -1.27 8.32 0.06
N GLY A 198 -0.73 7.93 1.23
CA GLY A 198 0.65 8.20 1.61
C GLY A 198 1.67 7.50 0.70
N LEU A 199 1.26 6.43 0.00
CA LEU A 199 2.12 5.66 -0.89
C LEU A 199 2.09 6.20 -2.33
N LYS A 200 3.20 6.81 -2.74
CA LYS A 200 3.36 7.37 -4.09
C LYS A 200 3.00 6.38 -5.21
N ILE A 201 3.40 5.10 -5.04
CA ILE A 201 3.19 4.07 -6.05
C ILE A 201 1.70 3.78 -6.29
N LEU A 202 0.88 3.81 -5.24
CA LEU A 202 -0.57 3.62 -5.37
C LEU A 202 -1.21 4.80 -6.09
N ASN A 203 -0.77 6.01 -5.80
CA ASN A 203 -1.28 7.21 -6.47
C ASN A 203 -0.93 7.23 -7.97
N GLU A 204 0.19 6.62 -8.36
CA GLU A 204 0.70 6.64 -9.74
C GLU A 204 0.24 5.45 -10.59
N LEU A 205 -0.04 4.30 -9.97
CA LEU A 205 -0.27 3.05 -10.71
C LEU A 205 -1.56 2.32 -10.34
N ALA A 206 -2.15 2.56 -9.15
CA ALA A 206 -3.26 1.74 -8.69
C ALA A 206 -4.61 2.27 -9.14
N PHE A 207 -5.49 1.35 -9.49
CA PHE A 207 -6.92 1.56 -9.57
C PHE A 207 -7.66 0.42 -8.84
N TYR A 208 -8.81 0.74 -8.32
CA TYR A 208 -9.64 -0.15 -7.51
C TYR A 208 -10.96 -0.40 -8.21
N LEU A 209 -11.42 -1.65 -8.22
CA LEU A 209 -12.71 -2.05 -8.76
C LEU A 209 -13.35 -3.08 -7.80
N PRO A 210 -14.68 -3.32 -7.90
CA PRO A 210 -15.34 -4.32 -7.07
C PRO A 210 -14.76 -5.70 -7.30
N LEU A 211 -14.56 -6.47 -6.22
CA LEU A 211 -13.96 -7.81 -6.26
C LEU A 211 -14.76 -8.77 -7.15
N ASP A 212 -16.09 -8.75 -7.03
CA ASP A 212 -17.00 -9.55 -7.84
C ASP A 212 -16.81 -9.28 -9.34
N GLN A 213 -16.65 -8.02 -9.72
CA GLN A 213 -16.39 -7.65 -11.11
C GLN A 213 -14.98 -8.05 -11.55
N ALA A 214 -13.97 -7.90 -10.70
CA ALA A 214 -12.61 -8.35 -11.01
C ALA A 214 -12.59 -9.86 -11.26
N GLN A 215 -13.19 -10.65 -10.38
CA GLN A 215 -13.29 -12.11 -10.50
C GLN A 215 -13.99 -12.53 -11.80
N GLN A 216 -15.14 -11.96 -12.10
CA GLN A 216 -15.89 -12.25 -13.32
C GLN A 216 -15.12 -11.89 -14.59
N LEU A 217 -14.49 -10.71 -14.63
CA LEU A 217 -13.79 -10.20 -15.80
C LEU A 217 -12.50 -10.97 -16.09
N LEU A 218 -11.81 -11.42 -15.03
CA LEU A 218 -10.53 -12.14 -15.11
C LEU A 218 -10.72 -13.67 -15.20
N TYR A 219 -11.97 -14.19 -15.11
CA TYR A 219 -12.28 -15.61 -15.01
C TYR A 219 -11.62 -16.27 -13.78
N MET A 220 -11.73 -15.61 -12.64
CA MET A 220 -11.15 -15.99 -11.35
C MET A 220 -12.28 -16.19 -10.31
N ASP A 221 -13.36 -16.88 -10.73
CA ASP A 221 -14.51 -17.11 -9.85
C ASP A 221 -14.05 -17.85 -8.58
N ASP A 222 -14.43 -17.31 -7.40
CA ASP A 222 -14.04 -17.82 -6.08
C ASP A 222 -12.51 -17.92 -5.85
N GLN A 223 -11.73 -17.10 -6.54
CA GLN A 223 -10.27 -17.02 -6.44
C GLN A 223 -9.80 -15.60 -6.22
N VAL A 224 -8.67 -15.45 -5.51
CA VAL A 224 -8.00 -14.18 -5.27
C VAL A 224 -6.49 -14.35 -5.40
N THR A 225 -5.73 -13.27 -5.34
CA THR A 225 -4.25 -13.35 -5.33
C THR A 225 -3.67 -13.22 -3.93
N GLU A 226 -4.41 -12.64 -3.01
CA GLU A 226 -3.96 -12.45 -1.62
C GLU A 226 -5.12 -12.28 -0.67
#